data_31bb80f9a38809b960bef0bd1e0b04d3
#
_entry.id   31bb80f9a38809b960bef0bd1e0b04d3
#
_cell.length_a   1.000
_cell.length_b   1.000
_cell.length_c   1.000
_cell.angle_alpha   90.00
_cell.angle_beta   90.00
_cell.angle_gamma   90.00
#
_symmetry.space_group_name_H-M   'P 1'
#
loop_
_entity.id
_entity.type
_entity.pdbx_description
1 polymer ?
#
loop_
_entity_poly.entity_id
_entity_poly.type
_entity_poly.pdbx_seq_one_letter_code
_entity_poly.pdbx_strand_id
1 'polypeptide(L)'
;MDKRFWICGILVSIAALLLDFVVHGLLLQGDYNALVASGIMRSPEDASHYMPYMVAAHLLIGFGLTWLYRKGIDSGKPNIAQGLRFGAAVAVMATIPGYLIYYAVQPLPAALVHKQMILSTIAMLLLGMLLAWLNPGRKAL
;
A
#
# COMPACT_ATOMS: atom_id res chain seq x y z
N MET A 1 -2.02 10.64 21.02
CA MET A 1 -1.88 10.85 19.55
C MET A 1 -2.20 12.30 19.26
N ASP A 2 -1.32 13.01 18.59
CA ASP A 2 -1.46 14.43 18.30
C ASP A 2 -2.24 14.69 16.98
N LYS A 3 -2.64 15.94 16.75
CA LYS A 3 -3.37 16.36 15.54
C LYS A 3 -2.64 15.95 14.25
N ARG A 4 -1.31 15.95 14.27
CA ARG A 4 -0.48 15.57 13.12
C ARG A 4 -0.63 14.09 12.77
N PHE A 5 -0.76 13.20 13.75
CA PHE A 5 -0.99 11.78 13.52
C PHE A 5 -2.27 11.54 12.71
N TRP A 6 -3.36 12.21 13.10
CA TRP A 6 -4.64 12.05 12.43
C TRP A 6 -4.60 12.57 10.98
N ILE A 7 -4.01 13.75 10.77
CA ILE A 7 -3.85 14.32 9.42
C ILE A 7 -2.99 13.41 8.56
N CYS A 8 -1.83 12.97 9.05
CA CYS A 8 -0.95 12.06 8.31
C CYS A 8 -1.65 10.73 8.01
N GLY A 9 -2.35 10.14 8.98
CA GLY A 9 -3.09 8.90 8.78
C GLY A 9 -4.11 9.01 7.65
N ILE A 10 -4.91 10.08 7.63
CA ILE A 10 -5.89 10.32 6.56
C ILE A 10 -5.18 10.52 5.21
N LEU A 11 -4.16 11.37 5.13
CA LEU A 11 -3.45 11.63 3.87
C LEU A 11 -2.78 10.37 3.31
N VAL A 12 -2.17 9.56 4.18
CA VAL A 12 -1.55 8.29 3.77
C VAL A 12 -2.60 7.27 3.35
N SER A 13 -3.77 7.23 4.00
CA SER A 13 -4.90 6.37 3.60
C SER A 13 -5.41 6.73 2.20
N ILE A 14 -5.59 8.02 1.93
CA ILE A 14 -6.01 8.51 0.60
C ILE A 14 -4.95 8.17 -0.45
N ALA A 15 -3.68 8.43 -0.16
CA ALA A 15 -2.59 8.11 -1.07
C ALA A 15 -2.48 6.61 -1.34
N ALA A 16 -2.67 5.77 -0.33
CA ALA A 16 -2.69 4.31 -0.48
C ALA A 16 -3.84 3.86 -1.39
N LEU A 17 -5.05 4.37 -1.19
CA LEU A 17 -6.20 4.07 -2.04
C LEU A 17 -5.97 4.50 -3.49
N LEU A 18 -5.41 5.69 -3.71
CA LEU A 18 -5.11 6.18 -5.05
C LEU A 18 -4.03 5.36 -5.75
N LEU A 19 -2.95 4.99 -5.04
CA LEU A 19 -1.90 4.12 -5.58
C LEU A 19 -2.43 2.72 -5.90
N ASP A 20 -3.27 2.17 -5.04
CA ASP A 20 -3.94 0.89 -5.28
C ASP A 20 -4.82 0.95 -6.53
N PHE A 21 -5.60 2.01 -6.69
CA PHE A 21 -6.40 2.24 -7.89
C PHE A 21 -5.52 2.37 -9.16
N VAL A 22 -4.42 3.09 -9.09
CA VAL A 22 -3.47 3.19 -10.22
C VAL A 22 -2.90 1.82 -10.58
N VAL A 23 -2.43 1.07 -9.60
CA VAL A 23 -1.82 -0.25 -9.83
C VAL A 23 -2.86 -1.24 -10.35
N HIS A 24 -3.96 -1.41 -9.63
CA HIS A 24 -4.92 -2.49 -9.88
C HIS A 24 -6.03 -2.08 -10.85
N GLY A 25 -6.49 -0.83 -10.78
CA GLY A 25 -7.57 -0.32 -11.61
C GLY A 25 -7.12 0.17 -13.00
N LEU A 26 -5.87 0.62 -13.14
CA LEU A 26 -5.37 1.14 -14.42
C LEU A 26 -4.28 0.25 -15.02
N LEU A 27 -3.17 0.00 -14.31
CA LEU A 27 -2.02 -0.69 -14.89
C LEU A 27 -2.25 -2.19 -15.11
N LEU A 28 -3.00 -2.83 -14.23
CA LEU A 28 -3.30 -4.26 -14.28
C LEU A 28 -4.73 -4.56 -14.74
N GLN A 29 -5.48 -3.57 -15.22
CA GLN A 29 -6.87 -3.72 -15.63
C GLN A 29 -7.09 -4.85 -16.63
N GLY A 30 -6.21 -4.97 -17.63
CA GLY A 30 -6.30 -6.01 -18.65
C GLY A 30 -6.17 -7.44 -18.08
N ASP A 31 -5.22 -7.61 -17.15
CA ASP A 31 -5.03 -8.89 -16.46
C ASP A 31 -6.26 -9.25 -15.60
N TYR A 32 -6.84 -8.27 -14.91
CA TYR A 32 -8.03 -8.47 -14.08
C TYR A 32 -9.30 -8.75 -14.89
N ASN A 33 -9.48 -8.10 -16.04
CA ASN A 33 -10.61 -8.38 -16.91
C ASN A 33 -10.64 -9.85 -17.36
N ALA A 34 -9.46 -10.46 -17.62
CA ALA A 34 -9.35 -11.87 -17.92
C ALA A 34 -9.78 -12.76 -16.74
N LEU A 35 -9.44 -12.37 -15.51
CA LEU A 35 -9.85 -13.11 -14.30
C LEU A 35 -11.34 -12.97 -14.00
N VAL A 36 -11.93 -11.82 -14.27
CA VAL A 36 -13.39 -11.63 -14.20
C VAL A 36 -14.10 -12.51 -15.24
N ALA A 37 -13.62 -12.51 -16.48
CA ALA A 37 -14.20 -13.32 -17.55
C ALA A 37 -14.13 -14.83 -17.26
N SER A 38 -13.11 -15.29 -16.53
CA SER A 38 -12.95 -16.69 -16.09
C SER A 38 -13.70 -17.02 -14.79
N GLY A 39 -14.36 -16.05 -14.16
CA GLY A 39 -15.08 -16.26 -12.89
C GLY A 39 -14.19 -16.39 -11.65
N ILE A 40 -12.88 -16.13 -11.77
CA ILE A 40 -11.94 -16.16 -10.63
C ILE A 40 -12.13 -14.92 -9.75
N MET A 41 -12.44 -13.77 -10.36
CA MET A 41 -12.67 -12.52 -9.65
C MET A 41 -14.10 -12.01 -9.84
N ARG A 42 -14.56 -11.19 -8.91
CA ARG A 42 -15.86 -10.52 -8.95
C ARG A 42 -15.96 -9.60 -10.15
N SER A 43 -17.14 -9.50 -10.74
CA SER A 43 -17.42 -8.46 -11.72
C SER A 43 -17.35 -7.05 -11.08
N PRO A 44 -17.12 -5.99 -11.86
CA PRO A 44 -17.13 -4.62 -11.33
C PRO A 44 -18.43 -4.24 -10.62
N GLU A 45 -19.58 -4.75 -11.11
CA GLU A 45 -20.89 -4.53 -10.50
C GLU A 45 -20.95 -5.17 -9.10
N ASP A 46 -20.60 -6.44 -8.98
CA ASP A 46 -20.57 -7.15 -7.68
C ASP A 46 -19.52 -6.51 -6.75
N ALA A 47 -18.33 -6.19 -7.25
CA ALA A 47 -17.26 -5.57 -6.48
C ALA A 47 -17.66 -4.22 -5.85
N SER A 48 -18.58 -3.47 -6.49
CA SER A 48 -19.07 -2.19 -5.98
C SER A 48 -19.73 -2.31 -4.61
N HIS A 49 -20.41 -3.42 -4.32
CA HIS A 49 -21.02 -3.70 -3.02
C HIS A 49 -20.00 -3.87 -1.89
N TYR A 50 -18.75 -4.21 -2.23
CA TYR A 50 -17.66 -4.45 -1.27
C TYR A 50 -16.72 -3.24 -1.11
N MET A 51 -17.01 -2.14 -1.77
CA MET A 51 -16.20 -0.91 -1.70
C MET A 51 -15.97 -0.39 -0.26
N PRO A 52 -16.93 -0.47 0.67
CA PRO A 52 -16.70 -0.08 2.07
C PRO A 52 -15.57 -0.84 2.74
N TYR A 53 -15.36 -2.12 2.42
CA TYR A 53 -14.24 -2.92 2.94
C TYR A 53 -12.91 -2.46 2.37
N MET A 54 -12.89 -2.05 1.09
CA MET A 54 -11.71 -1.46 0.46
C MET A 54 -11.28 -0.17 1.17
N VAL A 55 -12.24 0.73 1.42
CA VAL A 55 -11.99 1.97 2.16
C VAL A 55 -11.51 1.69 3.58
N ALA A 56 -12.15 0.77 4.30
CA ALA A 56 -11.75 0.38 5.65
C ALA A 56 -10.31 -0.19 5.67
N ALA A 57 -9.96 -1.04 4.71
CA ALA A 57 -8.61 -1.58 4.58
C ALA A 57 -7.57 -0.47 4.39
N HIS A 58 -7.84 0.50 3.51
CA HIS A 58 -6.89 1.60 3.26
C HIS A 58 -6.78 2.56 4.45
N LEU A 59 -7.86 2.76 5.22
CA LEU A 59 -7.79 3.49 6.49
C LEU A 59 -6.88 2.77 7.49
N LEU A 60 -7.04 1.46 7.66
CA LEU A 60 -6.18 0.67 8.54
C LEU A 60 -4.71 0.71 8.08
N ILE A 61 -4.45 0.59 6.78
CA ILE A 61 -3.12 0.70 6.20
C ILE A 61 -2.52 2.08 6.49
N GLY A 62 -3.21 3.17 6.17
CA GLY A 62 -2.69 4.51 6.33
C GLY A 62 -2.40 4.89 7.78
N PHE A 63 -3.29 4.59 8.70
CA PHE A 63 -3.08 4.81 10.13
C PHE A 63 -2.03 3.88 10.72
N GLY A 64 -2.03 2.60 10.33
CA GLY A 64 -1.03 1.62 10.76
C GLY A 64 0.38 2.00 10.33
N LEU A 65 0.56 2.34 9.04
CA LEU A 65 1.85 2.79 8.51
C LEU A 65 2.32 4.09 9.19
N THR A 66 1.41 5.05 9.40
CA THR A 66 1.72 6.30 10.09
C THR A 66 2.18 6.05 11.53
N TRP A 67 1.49 5.16 12.23
CA TRP A 67 1.83 4.81 13.62
C TRP A 67 3.19 4.13 13.70
N LEU A 68 3.43 3.12 12.86
CA LEU A 68 4.70 2.38 12.83
C LEU A 68 5.87 3.29 12.44
N TYR A 69 5.71 4.10 11.39
CA TYR A 69 6.76 5.02 10.94
C TYR A 69 7.17 5.97 12.05
N ARG A 70 6.20 6.57 12.75
CA ARG A 70 6.46 7.52 13.85
C ARG A 70 7.12 6.89 15.07
N LYS A 71 7.02 5.57 15.24
CA LYS A 71 7.72 4.84 16.32
C LYS A 71 9.19 4.59 16.02
N GLY A 72 9.55 4.48 14.73
CA GLY A 72 10.90 4.15 14.29
C GLY A 72 11.69 5.32 13.68
N ILE A 73 11.14 6.55 13.70
CA ILE A 73 11.82 7.69 13.10
C ILE A 73 13.04 8.12 13.93
N ASP A 74 14.17 8.25 13.27
CA ASP A 74 15.45 8.74 13.84
C ASP A 74 15.70 10.16 13.37
N SER A 75 15.75 11.11 14.32
CA SER A 75 15.96 12.53 14.03
C SER A 75 17.35 12.87 13.48
N GLY A 76 18.32 11.96 13.65
CA GLY A 76 19.69 12.14 13.17
C GLY A 76 19.93 11.70 11.73
N LYS A 77 18.92 11.16 11.05
CA LYS A 77 19.08 10.58 9.69
C LYS A 77 18.26 11.33 8.64
N PRO A 78 18.68 11.28 7.36
CA PRO A 78 17.91 11.87 6.25
C PRO A 78 16.51 11.27 6.15
N ASN A 79 15.48 12.11 6.15
CA ASN A 79 14.08 11.68 6.18
C ASN A 79 13.69 10.75 5.02
N ILE A 80 14.04 11.12 3.78
CA ILE A 80 13.66 10.35 2.59
C ILE A 80 14.27 8.95 2.61
N ALA A 81 15.53 8.82 3.02
CA ALA A 81 16.18 7.51 3.13
C ALA A 81 15.51 6.62 4.18
N GLN A 82 15.04 7.20 5.30
CA GLN A 82 14.26 6.48 6.30
C GLN A 82 12.92 6.03 5.74
N GLY A 83 12.23 6.89 5.01
CA GLY A 83 10.96 6.56 4.36
C GLY A 83 11.10 5.40 3.37
N LEU A 84 12.12 5.43 2.52
CA LEU A 84 12.42 4.35 1.58
C LEU A 84 12.73 3.03 2.29
N ARG A 85 13.56 3.05 3.33
CA ARG A 85 13.87 1.85 4.14
C ARG A 85 12.62 1.30 4.80
N PHE A 86 11.77 2.17 5.35
CA PHE A 86 10.51 1.77 5.95
C PHE A 86 9.58 1.14 4.92
N GLY A 87 9.37 1.79 3.75
CA GLY A 87 8.56 1.25 2.67
C GLY A 87 9.06 -0.10 2.17
N ALA A 88 10.40 -0.25 2.01
CA ALA A 88 11.02 -1.52 1.64
C ALA A 88 10.79 -2.62 2.70
N ALA A 89 10.94 -2.29 3.99
CA ALA A 89 10.70 -3.24 5.08
C ALA A 89 9.25 -3.71 5.09
N VAL A 90 8.28 -2.81 4.92
CA VAL A 90 6.85 -3.17 4.83
C VAL A 90 6.56 -4.02 3.60
N ALA A 91 7.16 -3.69 2.45
CA ALA A 91 7.00 -4.48 1.24
C ALA A 91 7.49 -5.93 1.42
N VAL A 92 8.68 -6.11 2.02
CA VAL A 92 9.26 -7.44 2.29
C VAL A 92 8.47 -8.20 3.35
N MET A 93 7.95 -7.52 4.38
CA MET A 93 7.25 -8.16 5.49
C MET A 93 5.79 -8.51 5.17
N ALA A 94 5.11 -7.69 4.39
CA ALA A 94 3.66 -7.81 4.19
C ALA A 94 3.25 -7.90 2.71
N THR A 95 3.72 -6.99 1.85
CA THR A 95 3.23 -6.90 0.46
C THR A 95 3.62 -8.12 -0.36
N ILE A 96 4.91 -8.42 -0.43
CA ILE A 96 5.42 -9.55 -1.22
C ILE A 96 4.91 -10.89 -0.67
N PRO A 97 5.02 -11.18 0.64
CA PRO A 97 4.49 -12.43 1.19
C PRO A 97 2.98 -12.58 0.99
N GLY A 98 2.22 -11.50 1.07
CA GLY A 98 0.78 -11.53 0.80
C GLY A 98 0.47 -12.05 -0.59
N TYR A 99 1.12 -11.52 -1.64
CA TYR A 99 0.93 -12.00 -3.01
C TYR A 99 1.40 -13.44 -3.21
N LEU A 100 2.50 -13.85 -2.57
CA LEU A 100 2.97 -15.24 -2.65
C LEU A 100 1.98 -16.22 -2.00
N ILE A 101 1.37 -15.85 -0.87
CA ILE A 101 0.33 -16.64 -0.23
C ILE A 101 -0.90 -16.75 -1.14
N TYR A 102 -1.37 -15.63 -1.72
CA TYR A 102 -2.49 -15.67 -2.67
C TYR A 102 -2.18 -16.54 -3.88
N TYR A 103 -0.97 -16.45 -4.42
CA TYR A 103 -0.53 -17.31 -5.54
C TYR A 103 -0.51 -18.79 -5.19
N ALA A 104 -0.16 -19.14 -3.95
CA ALA A 104 -0.14 -20.52 -3.48
C ALA A 104 -1.54 -21.13 -3.32
N VAL A 105 -2.57 -20.30 -3.02
CA VAL A 105 -3.93 -20.78 -2.72
C VAL A 105 -4.97 -20.47 -3.79
N GLN A 106 -4.64 -19.62 -4.76
CA GLN A 106 -5.54 -19.23 -5.85
C GLN A 106 -4.89 -19.50 -7.21
N PRO A 107 -5.66 -19.92 -8.23
CA PRO A 107 -5.14 -20.22 -9.57
C PRO A 107 -4.85 -18.93 -10.36
N LEU A 108 -4.01 -18.05 -9.81
CA LEU A 108 -3.62 -16.80 -10.45
C LEU A 108 -2.50 -17.03 -11.49
N PRO A 109 -2.48 -16.31 -12.63
CA PRO A 109 -1.36 -16.33 -13.56
C PRO A 109 -0.08 -15.79 -12.91
N ALA A 110 1.03 -16.54 -13.03
CA ALA A 110 2.32 -16.15 -12.48
C ALA A 110 2.77 -14.74 -12.95
N ALA A 111 2.53 -14.41 -14.22
CA ALA A 111 2.86 -13.10 -14.78
C ALA A 111 2.14 -11.96 -14.05
N LEU A 112 0.85 -12.13 -13.71
CA LEU A 112 0.10 -11.15 -12.95
C LEU A 112 0.68 -10.99 -11.54
N VAL A 113 0.96 -12.09 -10.84
CA VAL A 113 1.51 -12.06 -9.48
C VAL A 113 2.86 -11.33 -9.43
N HIS A 114 3.74 -11.56 -10.41
CA HIS A 114 5.00 -10.82 -10.51
C HIS A 114 4.78 -9.32 -10.72
N LYS A 115 3.86 -8.94 -11.63
CA LYS A 115 3.50 -7.52 -11.84
C LYS A 115 2.95 -6.88 -10.56
N GLN A 116 2.04 -7.57 -9.86
CA GLN A 116 1.49 -7.12 -8.58
C GLN A 116 2.58 -6.88 -7.54
N MET A 117 3.50 -7.83 -7.34
CA MET A 117 4.59 -7.69 -6.39
C MET A 117 5.48 -6.48 -6.69
N ILE A 118 5.87 -6.30 -7.96
CA ILE A 118 6.73 -5.19 -8.37
C ILE A 118 6.02 -3.84 -8.18
N LEU A 119 4.82 -3.70 -8.74
CA LEU A 119 4.09 -2.43 -8.73
C LEU A 119 3.66 -2.04 -7.31
N SER A 120 3.18 -3.00 -6.51
CA SER A 120 2.80 -2.74 -5.12
C SER A 120 4.01 -2.47 -4.22
N THR A 121 5.19 -3.04 -4.53
CA THR A 121 6.43 -2.66 -3.85
C THR A 121 6.79 -1.20 -4.15
N ILE A 122 6.69 -0.78 -5.41
CA ILE A 122 6.93 0.63 -5.78
C ILE A 122 5.93 1.54 -5.06
N ALA A 123 4.65 1.18 -5.02
CA ALA A 123 3.63 1.93 -4.29
C ALA A 123 3.98 2.05 -2.79
N MET A 124 4.48 0.98 -2.17
CA MET A 124 4.89 1.00 -0.76
C MET A 124 6.12 1.88 -0.52
N LEU A 125 7.08 1.93 -1.45
CA LEU A 125 8.21 2.86 -1.39
C LEU A 125 7.74 4.32 -1.47
N LEU A 126 6.78 4.63 -2.36
CA LEU A 126 6.18 5.95 -2.48
C LEU A 126 5.44 6.37 -1.21
N LEU A 127 4.68 5.46 -0.60
CA LEU A 127 4.02 5.71 0.70
C LEU A 127 5.05 5.95 1.82
N GLY A 128 6.15 5.22 1.81
CA GLY A 128 7.26 5.45 2.74
C GLY A 128 7.89 6.84 2.59
N MET A 129 8.10 7.30 1.35
CA MET A 129 8.58 8.66 1.09
C MET A 129 7.57 9.73 1.51
N LEU A 130 6.28 9.52 1.27
CA LEU A 130 5.21 10.41 1.72
C LEU A 130 5.19 10.51 3.24
N LEU A 131 5.29 9.39 3.95
CA LEU A 131 5.38 9.35 5.40
C LEU A 131 6.57 10.15 5.94
N ALA A 132 7.73 10.02 5.29
CA ALA A 132 8.92 10.79 5.64
C ALA A 132 8.73 12.28 5.43
N TRP A 133 8.10 12.68 4.35
CA TRP A 133 7.79 14.07 4.06
C TRP A 133 6.79 14.66 5.06
N LEU A 134 5.73 13.92 5.40
CA LEU A 134 4.70 14.35 6.37
C LEU A 134 5.21 14.36 7.82
N ASN A 135 6.26 13.58 8.13
CA ASN A 135 6.84 13.45 9.47
C ASN A 135 8.35 13.74 9.45
N PRO A 136 8.77 14.96 9.11
CA PRO A 136 10.19 15.31 9.21
C PRO A 136 10.66 15.09 10.65
N GLY A 137 11.77 14.39 10.81
CA GLY A 137 12.40 14.20 12.12
C GLY A 137 12.62 15.56 12.79
N ARG A 138 12.41 15.66 14.09
CA ARG A 138 12.77 16.88 14.84
C ARG A 138 14.26 17.10 14.62
N LYS A 139 14.63 18.24 14.03
CA LYS A 139 16.02 18.69 14.09
C LYS A 139 16.35 18.81 15.58
N ALA A 140 17.39 18.10 16.03
CA ALA A 140 17.97 18.40 17.33
C ALA A 140 18.35 19.89 17.31
N LEU A 141 17.74 20.68 18.21
CA LEU A 141 18.12 22.05 18.46
C LEU A 141 19.50 22.05 19.11
#